data_21294263ebb892e04b83cc17492af6c4
#
_entry.id   21294263ebb892e04b83cc17492af6c4
#
_cell.length_a   1.000
_cell.length_b   1.000
_cell.length_c   1.000
_cell.angle_alpha   90.00
_cell.angle_beta   90.00
_cell.angle_gamma   90.00
#
_symmetry.space_group_name_H-M   'P 1'
#
loop_
_entity.id
_entity.type
_entity.pdbx_description
1 polymer ?
#
loop_
_entity_poly.entity_id
_entity_poly.type
_entity_poly.pdbx_seq_one_letter_code
_entity_poly.pdbx_strand_id
1 'polypeptide(L)'
;MISMKKHLILSQLALCAGLAFAGFAAQAQDVKGSAQAGQGKVWLCIGCHSIPDYRADYPLVYKVPMIGGQNAAYIASALAAYKKGERKHPTMRSIAASLSDQDMADIGEYYAAQTASSPNNPLKWFINKDT
;
A
#
# COMPACT_ATOMS: atom_id res chain seq x y z
N MET A 1 59.96 2.29 -24.07
CA MET A 1 58.89 3.30 -24.13
C MET A 1 57.48 2.71 -24.39
N ILE A 2 57.33 1.43 -24.79
CA ILE A 2 56.03 0.80 -25.11
C ILE A 2 55.31 0.27 -23.85
N SER A 3 56.03 -0.04 -22.77
CA SER A 3 55.47 -0.63 -21.55
C SER A 3 54.64 0.36 -20.71
N MET A 4 55.06 1.61 -20.61
CA MET A 4 54.34 2.64 -19.81
C MET A 4 52.98 3.03 -20.38
N LYS A 5 52.77 2.97 -21.70
CA LYS A 5 51.49 3.28 -22.34
C LYS A 5 50.41 2.26 -22.06
N LYS A 6 50.80 0.97 -21.91
CA LYS A 6 49.82 -0.12 -21.62
C LYS A 6 49.23 -0.02 -20.21
N HIS A 7 50.03 0.41 -19.23
CA HIS A 7 49.53 0.59 -17.85
C HIS A 7 48.59 1.81 -17.72
N LEU A 8 48.84 2.86 -18.51
CA LEU A 8 47.97 4.05 -18.50
C LEU A 8 46.58 3.74 -19.10
N ILE A 9 46.52 2.95 -20.16
CA ILE A 9 45.26 2.58 -20.82
C ILE A 9 44.45 1.61 -19.94
N LEU A 10 45.11 0.67 -19.27
CA LEU A 10 44.43 -0.25 -18.33
C LEU A 10 43.88 0.46 -17.11
N SER A 11 44.54 1.49 -16.58
CA SER A 11 44.05 2.27 -15.43
C SER A 11 42.85 3.14 -15.79
N GLN A 12 42.79 3.68 -17.01
CA GLN A 12 41.64 4.47 -17.47
C GLN A 12 40.41 3.62 -17.75
N LEU A 13 40.57 2.40 -18.26
CA LEU A 13 39.47 1.44 -18.46
C LEU A 13 38.84 0.97 -17.13
N ALA A 14 39.65 0.79 -16.08
CA ALA A 14 39.17 0.40 -14.77
C ALA A 14 38.38 1.52 -14.09
N LEU A 15 38.73 2.80 -14.33
CA LEU A 15 38.02 3.96 -13.73
C LEU A 15 36.66 4.17 -14.40
N CYS A 16 36.49 3.89 -15.68
CA CYS A 16 35.20 4.02 -16.36
C CYS A 16 34.19 2.92 -16.00
N ALA A 17 34.68 1.71 -15.66
CA ALA A 17 33.79 0.61 -15.24
C ALA A 17 33.19 0.81 -13.85
N GLY A 18 33.84 1.57 -12.97
CA GLY A 18 33.34 1.84 -11.60
C GLY A 18 32.21 2.85 -11.54
N LEU A 19 32.08 3.75 -12.53
CA LEU A 19 31.05 4.80 -12.54
C LEU A 19 29.70 4.35 -13.11
N ALA A 20 29.63 3.21 -13.78
CA ALA A 20 28.39 2.73 -14.40
C ALA A 20 27.44 2.01 -13.42
N PHE A 21 27.87 1.66 -12.19
CA PHE A 21 27.07 0.96 -11.20
C PHE A 21 26.39 1.87 -10.15
N ALA A 22 26.63 3.19 -10.20
CA ALA A 22 26.11 4.12 -9.18
C ALA A 22 24.69 4.66 -9.47
N GLY A 23 23.97 4.18 -10.48
CA GLY A 23 22.78 4.84 -11.02
C GLY A 23 21.42 4.17 -10.81
N PHE A 24 21.30 3.04 -10.14
CA PHE A 24 20.02 2.36 -9.91
C PHE A 24 19.69 2.18 -8.42
N ALA A 25 19.79 3.24 -7.64
CA ALA A 25 18.96 3.32 -6.46
C ALA A 25 17.55 3.68 -6.95
N ALA A 26 16.69 2.69 -7.15
CA ALA A 26 15.27 2.92 -7.31
C ALA A 26 14.79 3.67 -6.05
N GLN A 27 14.59 4.97 -6.17
CA GLN A 27 13.94 5.76 -5.12
C GLN A 27 12.50 5.26 -5.08
N ALA A 28 12.20 4.40 -4.11
CA ALA A 28 10.84 4.21 -3.65
C ALA A 28 10.39 5.60 -3.19
N GLN A 29 9.59 6.29 -4.00
CA GLN A 29 8.95 7.54 -3.57
C GLN A 29 8.05 7.15 -2.42
N ASP A 30 8.35 7.67 -1.26
CA ASP A 30 7.52 7.53 -0.07
C ASP A 30 6.25 8.37 -0.33
N VAL A 31 5.21 7.71 -0.85
CA VAL A 31 3.95 8.35 -1.20
C VAL A 31 3.26 8.71 0.11
N LYS A 32 3.29 9.99 0.46
CA LYS A 32 2.63 10.50 1.67
C LYS A 32 1.12 10.52 1.43
N GLY A 33 0.38 9.74 2.22
CA GLY A 33 -1.08 9.72 2.19
C GLY A 33 -1.72 10.87 2.97
N SER A 34 -3.02 11.08 2.72
CA SER A 34 -3.88 12.04 3.40
C SER A 34 -5.18 11.39 3.83
N ALA A 35 -5.49 11.39 5.12
CA ALA A 35 -6.74 10.84 5.65
C ALA A 35 -7.97 11.55 5.07
N GLN A 36 -7.90 12.86 4.84
CA GLN A 36 -8.99 13.64 4.25
C GLN A 36 -9.24 13.24 2.78
N ALA A 37 -8.17 13.05 2.00
CA ALA A 37 -8.30 12.56 0.63
C ALA A 37 -8.82 11.11 0.59
N GLY A 38 -8.39 10.28 1.54
CA GLY A 38 -8.85 8.90 1.70
C GLY A 38 -10.34 8.78 1.98
N GLN A 39 -10.93 9.72 2.72
CA GLN A 39 -12.36 9.73 3.05
C GLN A 39 -13.25 9.65 1.80
N GLY A 40 -12.88 10.33 0.72
CA GLY A 40 -13.61 10.28 -0.55
C GLY A 40 -13.41 8.99 -1.36
N LYS A 41 -12.44 8.15 -0.96
CA LYS A 41 -12.02 6.96 -1.72
C LYS A 41 -12.49 5.64 -1.10
N VAL A 42 -13.00 5.64 0.13
CA VAL A 42 -13.32 4.42 0.89
C VAL A 42 -14.73 3.86 0.66
N TRP A 43 -15.51 4.45 -0.24
CA TRP A 43 -16.89 4.02 -0.49
C TRP A 43 -17.02 2.55 -0.92
N LEU A 44 -16.02 2.01 -1.65
CA LEU A 44 -15.96 0.57 -1.98
C LEU A 44 -15.53 -0.31 -0.81
N CYS A 45 -14.92 0.26 0.21
CA CYS A 45 -14.35 -0.46 1.33
C CYS A 45 -15.33 -0.62 2.48
N ILE A 46 -16.07 0.47 2.79
CA ILE A 46 -16.94 0.56 3.97
C ILE A 46 -18.08 -0.46 3.96
N GLY A 47 -18.59 -0.83 2.79
CA GLY A 47 -19.67 -1.80 2.64
C GLY A 47 -19.32 -3.21 3.13
N CYS A 48 -18.03 -3.52 3.26
CA CYS A 48 -17.56 -4.80 3.76
C CYS A 48 -16.75 -4.65 5.05
N HIS A 49 -15.78 -3.74 5.08
CA HIS A 49 -14.80 -3.60 6.17
C HIS A 49 -15.31 -2.80 7.38
N SER A 50 -16.55 -2.33 7.34
CA SER A 50 -17.18 -1.59 8.44
C SER A 50 -18.27 -2.37 9.17
N ILE A 51 -18.57 -3.58 8.74
CA ILE A 51 -19.62 -4.41 9.30
C ILE A 51 -18.99 -5.44 10.25
N PRO A 52 -19.30 -5.40 11.56
CA PRO A 52 -18.81 -6.41 12.49
C PRO A 52 -19.24 -7.82 12.06
N ASP A 53 -18.33 -8.75 12.16
CA ASP A 53 -18.55 -10.17 11.87
C ASP A 53 -19.07 -10.48 10.46
N TYR A 54 -18.95 -9.54 9.53
CA TYR A 54 -19.35 -9.74 8.15
C TYR A 54 -18.59 -10.89 7.52
N ARG A 55 -19.35 -11.77 6.87
CA ARG A 55 -18.81 -12.92 6.12
C ARG A 55 -19.17 -12.78 4.66
N ALA A 56 -18.17 -12.87 3.80
CA ALA A 56 -18.38 -12.92 2.36
C ALA A 56 -18.56 -14.39 1.96
N ASP A 57 -19.65 -14.69 1.21
CA ASP A 57 -19.98 -16.05 0.83
C ASP A 57 -19.17 -16.56 -0.36
N TYR A 58 -18.54 -15.68 -1.11
CA TYR A 58 -17.77 -16.05 -2.28
C TYR A 58 -16.42 -15.30 -2.32
N PRO A 59 -15.32 -15.98 -2.65
CA PRO A 59 -15.18 -17.37 -3.12
C PRO A 59 -15.14 -18.42 -2.01
N LEU A 60 -15.08 -18.04 -0.76
CA LEU A 60 -15.09 -18.91 0.42
C LEU A 60 -15.62 -18.10 1.61
N VAL A 61 -16.10 -18.77 2.65
CA VAL A 61 -16.63 -18.14 3.86
C VAL A 61 -15.49 -17.50 4.66
N TYR A 62 -14.98 -16.37 4.20
CA TYR A 62 -14.00 -15.58 4.94
C TYR A 62 -14.69 -14.51 5.76
N LYS A 63 -14.28 -14.38 7.01
CA LYS A 63 -14.61 -13.22 7.84
C LYS A 63 -13.86 -12.00 7.27
N VAL A 64 -14.61 -10.97 6.90
CA VAL A 64 -14.03 -9.72 6.44
C VAL A 64 -13.41 -8.98 7.62
N PRO A 65 -12.12 -8.62 7.60
CA PRO A 65 -11.50 -7.96 8.72
C PRO A 65 -11.99 -6.51 8.86
N MET A 66 -12.23 -6.10 10.10
CA MET A 66 -12.35 -4.69 10.44
C MET A 66 -10.97 -4.05 10.35
N ILE A 67 -10.82 -2.97 9.59
CA ILE A 67 -9.51 -2.33 9.32
C ILE A 67 -9.37 -0.93 9.91
N GLY A 68 -10.38 -0.42 10.59
CA GLY A 68 -10.29 0.84 11.33
C GLY A 68 -9.24 0.77 12.44
N GLY A 69 -8.36 1.78 12.50
CA GLY A 69 -7.23 1.83 13.43
C GLY A 69 -6.02 1.01 13.02
N GLN A 70 -6.04 0.35 11.84
CA GLN A 70 -4.90 -0.39 11.34
C GLN A 70 -3.80 0.57 10.83
N ASN A 71 -2.54 0.14 10.89
CA ASN A 71 -1.41 0.93 10.43
C ASN A 71 -1.53 1.31 8.95
N ALA A 72 -1.32 2.59 8.62
CA ALA A 72 -1.47 3.12 7.27
C ALA A 72 -0.57 2.42 6.25
N ALA A 73 0.71 2.27 6.58
CA ALA A 73 1.67 1.63 5.69
C ALA A 73 1.34 0.14 5.45
N TYR A 74 0.80 -0.55 6.48
CA TYR A 74 0.33 -1.92 6.33
C TYR A 74 -0.87 -2.00 5.36
N ILE A 75 -1.85 -1.09 5.47
CA ILE A 75 -3.01 -1.07 4.56
C ILE A 75 -2.54 -0.81 3.13
N ALA A 76 -1.70 0.20 2.91
CA ALA A 76 -1.18 0.52 1.59
C ALA A 76 -0.40 -0.66 0.97
N SER A 77 0.49 -1.28 1.73
CA SER A 77 1.26 -2.44 1.26
C SER A 77 0.39 -3.66 0.99
N ALA A 78 -0.65 -3.90 1.80
CA ALA A 78 -1.59 -4.98 1.58
C ALA A 78 -2.41 -4.78 0.28
N LEU A 79 -2.86 -3.56 0.01
CA LEU A 79 -3.55 -3.21 -1.23
C LEU A 79 -2.63 -3.39 -2.44
N ALA A 80 -1.37 -2.93 -2.35
CA ALA A 80 -0.38 -3.14 -3.39
C ALA A 80 -0.11 -4.63 -3.67
N ALA A 81 -0.02 -5.45 -2.62
CA ALA A 81 0.17 -6.88 -2.75
C ALA A 81 -1.04 -7.58 -3.41
N TYR A 82 -2.28 -7.15 -3.11
CA TYR A 82 -3.46 -7.62 -3.83
C TYR A 82 -3.45 -7.20 -5.30
N LYS A 83 -3.11 -5.95 -5.60
CA LYS A 83 -2.99 -5.44 -6.97
C LYS A 83 -2.00 -6.24 -7.80
N LYS A 84 -0.83 -6.55 -7.23
CA LYS A 84 0.21 -7.36 -7.86
C LYS A 84 -0.14 -8.87 -7.94
N GLY A 85 -1.11 -9.33 -7.15
CA GLY A 85 -1.48 -10.75 -7.06
C GLY A 85 -0.60 -11.55 -6.11
N GLU A 86 0.25 -10.91 -5.33
CA GLU A 86 1.06 -11.51 -4.27
C GLU A 86 0.18 -12.02 -3.11
N ARG A 87 -0.91 -11.29 -2.81
CA ARG A 87 -2.00 -11.76 -1.93
C ARG A 87 -3.16 -12.27 -2.76
N LYS A 88 -3.65 -13.47 -2.40
CA LYS A 88 -4.71 -14.15 -3.16
C LYS A 88 -6.07 -13.92 -2.48
N HIS A 89 -6.86 -13.03 -3.04
CA HIS A 89 -8.28 -12.85 -2.71
C HIS A 89 -8.95 -12.15 -3.91
N PRO A 90 -9.79 -12.84 -4.70
CA PRO A 90 -10.33 -12.30 -5.96
C PRO A 90 -11.01 -10.94 -5.81
N THR A 91 -11.89 -10.77 -4.82
CA THR A 91 -12.60 -9.51 -4.57
C THR A 91 -11.62 -8.37 -4.26
N MET A 92 -10.66 -8.61 -3.34
CA MET A 92 -9.68 -7.58 -2.98
C MET A 92 -8.74 -7.24 -4.14
N ARG A 93 -8.39 -8.22 -4.97
CA ARG A 93 -7.61 -7.98 -6.17
C ARG A 93 -8.35 -7.07 -7.16
N SER A 94 -9.64 -7.32 -7.38
CA SER A 94 -10.47 -6.50 -8.27
C SER A 94 -10.57 -5.05 -7.78
N ILE A 95 -10.78 -4.84 -6.48
CA ILE A 95 -10.82 -3.51 -5.88
C ILE A 95 -9.46 -2.83 -5.99
N ALA A 96 -8.38 -3.50 -5.60
CA ALA A 96 -7.05 -2.92 -5.60
C ALA A 96 -6.52 -2.62 -7.01
N ALA A 97 -6.98 -3.33 -8.04
CA ALA A 97 -6.55 -3.13 -9.42
C ALA A 97 -6.80 -1.71 -9.95
N SER A 98 -7.87 -1.05 -9.48
CA SER A 98 -8.25 0.30 -9.90
C SER A 98 -7.55 1.42 -9.11
N LEU A 99 -6.85 1.09 -7.99
CA LEU A 99 -6.24 2.08 -7.12
C LEU A 99 -4.84 2.47 -7.61
N SER A 100 -4.52 3.76 -7.58
CA SER A 100 -3.15 4.25 -7.70
C SER A 100 -2.39 4.08 -6.38
N ASP A 101 -1.07 4.24 -6.41
CA ASP A 101 -0.25 4.19 -5.18
C ASP A 101 -0.65 5.31 -4.21
N GLN A 102 -1.00 6.49 -4.73
CA GLN A 102 -1.53 7.60 -3.93
C GLN A 102 -2.88 7.24 -3.28
N ASP A 103 -3.79 6.58 -4.02
CA ASP A 103 -5.06 6.14 -3.44
C ASP A 103 -4.86 5.15 -2.31
N MET A 104 -3.95 4.21 -2.48
CA MET A 104 -3.63 3.22 -1.44
C MET A 104 -3.04 3.88 -0.19
N ALA A 105 -2.17 4.89 -0.36
CA ALA A 105 -1.62 5.66 0.75
C ALA A 105 -2.72 6.48 1.48
N ASP A 106 -3.57 7.18 0.74
CA ASP A 106 -4.66 7.99 1.30
C ASP A 106 -5.68 7.14 2.06
N ILE A 107 -6.07 5.99 1.50
CA ILE A 107 -6.95 5.01 2.14
C ILE A 107 -6.31 4.48 3.42
N GLY A 108 -5.00 4.20 3.38
CA GLY A 108 -4.24 3.79 4.55
C GLY A 108 -4.32 4.80 5.69
N GLU A 109 -4.06 6.06 5.40
CA GLU A 109 -4.14 7.15 6.38
C GLU A 109 -5.57 7.36 6.91
N TYR A 110 -6.59 7.25 6.06
CA TYR A 110 -7.97 7.34 6.49
C TYR A 110 -8.32 6.29 7.55
N TYR A 111 -8.00 5.02 7.27
CA TYR A 111 -8.31 3.96 8.23
C TYR A 111 -7.41 4.01 9.47
N ALA A 112 -6.16 4.40 9.36
CA ALA A 112 -5.26 4.57 10.50
C ALA A 112 -5.76 5.66 11.48
N ALA A 113 -6.38 6.71 10.96
CA ALA A 113 -6.98 7.78 11.76
C ALA A 113 -8.31 7.38 12.45
N GLN A 114 -8.90 6.23 12.11
CA GLN A 114 -10.14 5.78 12.73
C GLN A 114 -9.89 5.28 14.15
N THR A 115 -10.64 5.83 15.09
CA THR A 115 -10.69 5.38 16.48
C THR A 115 -12.12 4.95 16.83
N ALA A 116 -12.31 4.28 17.96
CA ALA A 116 -13.65 3.91 18.43
C ALA A 116 -14.59 5.14 18.57
N SER A 117 -14.01 6.32 18.80
CA SER A 117 -14.75 7.59 18.96
C SER A 117 -14.84 8.43 17.67
N SER A 118 -14.22 8.01 16.56
CA SER A 118 -14.23 8.79 15.32
C SER A 118 -15.65 9.00 14.80
N PRO A 119 -16.03 10.24 14.40
CA PRO A 119 -17.39 10.54 13.93
C PRO A 119 -17.78 9.75 12.69
N ASN A 120 -16.81 9.45 11.84
CA ASN A 120 -16.98 8.68 10.60
C ASN A 120 -16.60 7.20 10.77
N ASN A 121 -16.43 6.72 12.00
CA ASN A 121 -16.22 5.30 12.23
C ASN A 121 -17.58 4.59 12.08
N PRO A 122 -17.78 3.78 11.04
CA PRO A 122 -19.04 3.06 10.83
C PRO A 122 -19.38 2.09 11.95
N LEU A 123 -18.41 1.72 12.81
CA LEU A 123 -18.66 0.97 14.05
C LEU A 123 -19.68 1.66 14.96
N LYS A 124 -19.75 2.99 14.96
CA LYS A 124 -20.76 3.72 15.76
C LYS A 124 -22.19 3.33 15.40
N TRP A 125 -22.46 3.02 14.15
CA TRP A 125 -23.79 2.61 13.70
C TRP A 125 -24.23 1.27 14.31
N PHE A 126 -23.26 0.43 14.67
CA PHE A 126 -23.51 -0.88 15.23
C PHE A 126 -23.39 -0.94 16.75
N ILE A 127 -22.58 -0.06 17.35
CA ILE A 127 -22.35 -0.04 18.81
C ILE A 127 -23.51 0.68 19.55
N ASN A 128 -24.13 1.70 18.93
CA ASN A 128 -25.19 2.48 19.56
C ASN A 128 -26.62 1.93 19.35
N LYS A 129 -26.75 0.69 18.89
CA LYS A 129 -28.07 0.10 18.65
C LYS A 129 -28.68 -0.54 19.89
N ASP A 130 -27.91 -0.69 20.97
CA ASP A 130 -28.29 -1.39 22.19
C ASP A 130 -28.26 -0.50 23.47
N THR A 131 -28.25 0.84 23.31
CA THR A 131 -28.39 1.80 24.45
C THR A 131 -29.62 2.68 24.33
#